data_702d366694cf13ba01f3ec8211894d7f
#
_entry.id   702d366694cf13ba01f3ec8211894d7f
#
_cell.length_a   1.000
_cell.length_b   1.000
_cell.length_c   1.000
_cell.angle_alpha   90.00
_cell.angle_beta   90.00
_cell.angle_gamma   90.00
#
_symmetry.space_group_name_H-M   'P 1'
#
loop_
_entity.id
_entity.type
_entity.pdbx_description
1 polymer ?
#
loop_
_entity_poly.entity_id
_entity_poly.type
_entity_poly.pdbx_seq_one_letter_code
_entity_poly.pdbx_strand_id
1 'polypeptide(L)'
;MTKISKTNSIGQVQKHLTAECFNKLFIGGQFVDPIDGQKMPTHYPATGEVFHELPKGNANDIGSAIRAAKTAWADGAWANMPASARGDLVARMAKGIEENIEVLAAIEAADVGKPFRQAAMVLGGAASEGKYWASLGAVLDAEQDKPVNSGGGMGGLPPTEWDVVYRRDPIGIVGLISAWNYPLNVAFRKVAPALVAGNCAILKPSEIAGLSCMFLGKLAQDVGIPEGVFSVVTGDRETGAALVASPSVSMVSFTGSSLTGSKIMEASAPKLSQVALELGGKSAMVIFEDTDIERAVEATIKGCLTNGGQICTAHTRLIVQEGIKDDLLKKLKNVLEKIPYCRDPITEKERGDRAWETGVTDVIQPVVSASQHEKILGFLNEFEAAGIEIYTGGGVPDLADVKKSGGYFIQPTILTNVPRNSDAWQKEIFGPVLSVRSFSSEAEAITEANSTAFGLASTVMSSDPAKAMRVANRIRAGAVFATSTGEGLLAEHPAVSRGGFGCSGVGRELGIGGLHEYTELKSVNYSGFSIAEAKEKA
;
A
#
# COMPACT_ATOMS: atom_id res chain seq x y z
N MET A 1 22.33 1.54 24.05
CA MET A 1 21.25 0.69 23.45
C MET A 1 20.48 0.05 24.61
N THR A 2 19.35 0.63 25.00
CA THR A 2 18.46 0.07 26.01
C THR A 2 17.75 -1.12 25.36
N LYS A 3 17.95 -2.34 25.89
CA LYS A 3 17.18 -3.51 25.48
C LYS A 3 15.71 -3.20 25.73
N ILE A 4 14.95 -2.95 24.65
CA ILE A 4 13.51 -2.77 24.71
C ILE A 4 12.92 -4.12 25.13
N SER A 5 12.26 -4.15 26.29
CA SER A 5 11.55 -5.35 26.76
C SER A 5 10.46 -5.68 25.74
N LYS A 6 10.28 -6.96 25.41
CA LYS A 6 9.24 -7.44 24.47
C LYS A 6 7.90 -6.78 24.81
N THR A 7 7.35 -6.04 23.86
CA THR A 7 6.02 -5.44 23.98
C THR A 7 4.99 -6.56 23.82
N ASN A 8 4.34 -6.95 24.93
CA ASN A 8 3.45 -8.11 25.00
C ASN A 8 2.09 -7.81 25.65
N SER A 9 1.65 -6.54 25.60
CA SER A 9 0.31 -6.17 26.03
C SER A 9 -0.07 -4.79 25.48
N ILE A 10 -1.38 -4.53 25.39
CA ILE A 10 -1.92 -3.21 25.00
C ILE A 10 -1.42 -2.10 25.95
N GLY A 11 -1.28 -2.38 27.25
CA GLY A 11 -0.74 -1.42 28.22
C GLY A 11 0.73 -1.06 27.99
N GLN A 12 1.52 -1.94 27.40
CA GLN A 12 2.89 -1.62 26.99
C GLN A 12 2.92 -0.80 25.71
N VAL A 13 2.03 -1.09 24.75
CA VAL A 13 1.84 -0.24 23.56
C VAL A 13 1.48 1.17 23.98
N GLN A 14 0.52 1.35 24.90
CA GLN A 14 0.13 2.65 25.43
C GLN A 14 1.29 3.42 26.07
N LYS A 15 2.22 2.75 26.74
CA LYS A 15 3.45 3.38 27.28
C LYS A 15 4.35 3.91 26.17
N HIS A 16 4.50 3.20 25.07
CA HIS A 16 5.26 3.71 23.91
C HIS A 16 4.59 4.93 23.28
N LEU A 17 3.25 4.91 23.23
CA LEU A 17 2.45 6.00 22.67
C LEU A 17 2.47 7.30 23.52
N THR A 18 3.10 7.31 24.71
CA THR A 18 3.35 8.57 25.45
C THR A 18 4.42 9.45 24.81
N ALA A 19 5.23 8.94 23.89
CA ALA A 19 6.22 9.73 23.19
C ALA A 19 5.58 10.85 22.35
N GLU A 20 6.23 11.99 22.31
CA GLU A 20 5.72 13.21 21.65
C GLU A 20 5.32 12.97 20.19
N CYS A 21 6.08 12.17 19.46
CA CYS A 21 5.85 11.87 18.05
C CYS A 21 4.50 11.18 17.78
N PHE A 22 3.86 10.55 18.76
CA PHE A 22 2.54 9.93 18.62
C PHE A 22 1.37 10.83 19.09
N ASN A 23 1.68 12.00 19.63
CA ASN A 23 0.70 12.89 20.25
C ASN A 23 0.63 14.28 19.60
N LYS A 24 1.51 14.55 18.63
CA LYS A 24 1.59 15.85 17.94
C LYS A 24 1.74 15.67 16.44
N LEU A 25 1.32 16.65 15.68
CA LEU A 25 1.61 16.75 14.25
C LEU A 25 3.12 17.04 14.06
N PHE A 26 3.67 16.62 12.92
CA PHE A 26 5.04 17.00 12.55
C PHE A 26 4.99 18.00 11.40
N ILE A 27 5.28 19.27 11.66
CA ILE A 27 5.19 20.35 10.68
C ILE A 27 6.42 21.24 10.79
N GLY A 28 7.07 21.55 9.66
CA GLY A 28 8.21 22.45 9.63
C GLY A 28 9.42 21.96 10.44
N GLY A 29 9.60 20.64 10.57
CA GLY A 29 10.69 20.04 11.37
C GLY A 29 10.42 19.94 12.87
N GLN A 30 9.23 20.33 13.35
CA GLN A 30 8.85 20.40 14.75
C GLN A 30 7.59 19.58 15.05
N PHE A 31 7.50 19.06 16.28
CA PHE A 31 6.27 18.47 16.80
C PHE A 31 5.39 19.57 17.38
N VAL A 32 4.18 19.73 16.81
CA VAL A 32 3.23 20.79 17.17
C VAL A 32 1.85 20.22 17.47
N ASP A 33 1.13 20.84 18.40
CA ASP A 33 -0.27 20.51 18.64
C ASP A 33 -1.14 20.94 17.48
N PRO A 34 -2.25 20.23 17.15
CA PRO A 34 -3.24 20.73 16.21
C PRO A 34 -3.74 22.12 16.59
N ILE A 35 -3.96 23.00 15.62
CA ILE A 35 -4.35 24.41 15.86
C ILE A 35 -5.64 24.51 16.71
N ASP A 36 -6.58 23.60 16.53
CA ASP A 36 -7.83 23.56 17.32
C ASP A 36 -7.77 22.59 18.52
N GLY A 37 -6.64 21.94 18.75
CA GLY A 37 -6.44 21.00 19.87
C GLY A 37 -7.26 19.73 19.79
N GLN A 38 -7.89 19.43 18.62
CA GLN A 38 -8.76 18.26 18.49
C GLN A 38 -7.96 16.96 18.39
N LYS A 39 -8.63 15.88 18.83
CA LYS A 39 -8.12 14.51 18.74
C LYS A 39 -9.18 13.59 18.18
N MET A 40 -8.78 12.41 17.71
CA MET A 40 -9.67 11.36 17.21
C MET A 40 -9.30 10.02 17.83
N PRO A 41 -10.30 9.22 18.26
CA PRO A 41 -10.04 7.96 18.94
C PRO A 41 -9.50 6.91 18.00
N THR A 42 -8.59 6.08 18.52
CA THR A 42 -8.06 4.88 17.88
C THR A 42 -8.52 3.65 18.67
N HIS A 43 -9.08 2.67 17.97
CA HIS A 43 -9.71 1.51 18.58
C HIS A 43 -8.85 0.26 18.38
N TYR A 44 -8.77 -0.59 19.40
CA TYR A 44 -8.15 -1.91 19.30
C TYR A 44 -9.13 -2.89 18.64
N PRO A 45 -8.88 -3.37 17.40
CA PRO A 45 -9.85 -4.14 16.63
C PRO A 45 -10.27 -5.46 17.28
N ALA A 46 -9.43 -6.04 18.14
CA ALA A 46 -9.71 -7.29 18.85
C ALA A 46 -10.76 -7.14 19.98
N THR A 47 -11.00 -5.91 20.48
CA THR A 47 -11.94 -5.64 21.56
C THR A 47 -12.94 -4.51 21.25
N GLY A 48 -12.66 -3.68 20.23
CA GLY A 48 -13.43 -2.48 19.93
C GLY A 48 -13.19 -1.31 20.89
N GLU A 49 -12.34 -1.48 21.91
CA GLU A 49 -12.07 -0.45 22.91
C GLU A 49 -11.11 0.63 22.38
N VAL A 50 -11.31 1.88 22.82
CA VAL A 50 -10.37 2.97 22.56
C VAL A 50 -9.09 2.74 23.37
N PHE A 51 -7.93 2.72 22.69
CA PHE A 51 -6.66 2.56 23.39
C PHE A 51 -5.72 3.77 23.28
N HIS A 52 -6.00 4.69 22.32
CA HIS A 52 -5.25 5.93 22.16
C HIS A 52 -6.10 7.00 21.47
N GLU A 53 -5.63 8.25 21.49
CA GLU A 53 -6.21 9.38 20.76
C GLU A 53 -5.15 10.05 19.88
N LEU A 54 -5.35 10.01 18.57
CA LEU A 54 -4.51 10.68 17.58
C LEU A 54 -4.77 12.19 17.55
N PRO A 55 -3.76 13.05 17.39
CA PRO A 55 -3.98 14.47 17.09
C PRO A 55 -4.75 14.59 15.76
N LYS A 56 -5.75 15.47 15.72
CA LYS A 56 -6.56 15.70 14.53
C LYS A 56 -6.24 17.07 13.94
N GLY A 57 -5.38 17.09 12.93
CA GLY A 57 -5.11 18.27 12.12
C GLY A 57 -6.29 18.63 11.22
N ASN A 58 -6.39 19.89 10.87
CA ASN A 58 -7.44 20.46 10.01
C ASN A 58 -6.84 21.21 8.78
N ALA A 59 -7.67 21.95 8.06
CA ALA A 59 -7.24 22.72 6.88
C ALA A 59 -6.17 23.80 7.21
N ASN A 60 -6.18 24.36 8.42
CA ASN A 60 -5.19 25.36 8.84
C ASN A 60 -3.83 24.72 9.11
N ASP A 61 -3.82 23.49 9.69
CA ASP A 61 -2.60 22.71 9.90
C ASP A 61 -1.98 22.32 8.55
N ILE A 62 -2.79 21.88 7.58
CA ILE A 62 -2.36 21.66 6.18
C ILE A 62 -1.80 22.95 5.60
N GLY A 63 -2.45 24.10 5.82
CA GLY A 63 -1.95 25.41 5.42
C GLY A 63 -0.58 25.73 6.01
N SER A 64 -0.34 25.36 7.27
CA SER A 64 0.96 25.52 7.93
C SER A 64 2.03 24.63 7.33
N ALA A 65 1.71 23.34 7.07
CA ALA A 65 2.61 22.40 6.40
C ALA A 65 2.99 22.88 4.98
N ILE A 66 2.00 23.39 4.22
CA ILE A 66 2.25 23.95 2.88
C ILE A 66 3.14 25.20 2.96
N ARG A 67 2.95 26.10 3.93
CA ARG A 67 3.83 27.27 4.10
C ARG A 67 5.27 26.85 4.39
N ALA A 68 5.46 25.90 5.30
CA ALA A 68 6.79 25.34 5.61
C ALA A 68 7.43 24.71 4.35
N ALA A 69 6.67 23.91 3.60
CA ALA A 69 7.14 23.30 2.37
C ALA A 69 7.50 24.35 1.30
N LYS A 70 6.72 25.42 1.15
CA LYS A 70 7.06 26.52 0.25
C LYS A 70 8.36 27.23 0.61
N THR A 71 8.61 27.44 1.88
CA THR A 71 9.85 28.04 2.35
C THR A 71 11.05 27.16 2.02
N ALA A 72 10.97 25.86 2.34
CA ALA A 72 12.02 24.88 2.02
C ALA A 72 12.25 24.72 0.51
N TRP A 73 11.17 24.75 -0.27
CA TRP A 73 11.26 24.69 -1.73
C TRP A 73 11.91 25.94 -2.35
N ALA A 74 11.55 27.13 -1.85
CA ALA A 74 12.11 28.40 -2.33
C ALA A 74 13.59 28.57 -1.94
N ASP A 75 14.03 28.03 -0.80
CA ASP A 75 15.43 27.98 -0.41
C ASP A 75 16.27 27.12 -1.38
N GLY A 76 15.66 26.07 -1.93
CA GLY A 76 16.26 25.22 -2.95
C GLY A 76 17.36 24.27 -2.47
N ALA A 77 17.82 24.37 -1.23
CA ALA A 77 18.94 23.55 -0.71
C ALA A 77 18.65 22.04 -0.83
N TRP A 78 17.41 21.61 -0.56
CA TRP A 78 17.00 20.23 -0.68
C TRP A 78 16.93 19.76 -2.14
N ALA A 79 16.24 20.52 -3.00
CA ALA A 79 16.05 20.15 -4.41
C ALA A 79 17.38 20.09 -5.17
N ASN A 80 18.34 20.97 -4.83
CA ASN A 80 19.67 21.03 -5.45
C ASN A 80 20.71 20.08 -4.81
N MET A 81 20.38 19.44 -3.68
CA MET A 81 21.24 18.40 -3.10
C MET A 81 21.33 17.20 -4.08
N PRO A 82 22.50 16.55 -4.26
CA PRO A 82 22.57 15.31 -5.04
C PRO A 82 21.56 14.27 -4.59
N ALA A 83 20.91 13.59 -5.52
CA ALA A 83 19.89 12.60 -5.17
C ALA A 83 20.46 11.42 -4.36
N SER A 84 21.72 11.05 -4.58
CA SER A 84 22.45 10.08 -3.75
C SER A 84 22.58 10.54 -2.30
N ALA A 85 22.86 11.82 -2.04
CA ALA A 85 22.95 12.35 -0.69
C ALA A 85 21.57 12.37 0.01
N ARG A 86 20.49 12.69 -0.71
CA ARG A 86 19.12 12.53 -0.21
C ARG A 86 18.80 11.05 0.08
N GLY A 87 19.27 10.16 -0.80
CA GLY A 87 19.18 8.71 -0.63
C GLY A 87 19.82 8.24 0.68
N ASP A 88 20.99 8.75 1.05
CA ASP A 88 21.66 8.41 2.32
C ASP A 88 20.82 8.77 3.54
N LEU A 89 20.07 9.89 3.49
CA LEU A 89 19.15 10.26 4.56
C LEU A 89 17.96 9.29 4.62
N VAL A 90 17.39 8.93 3.47
CA VAL A 90 16.29 7.94 3.39
C VAL A 90 16.76 6.55 3.84
N ALA A 91 17.99 6.13 3.53
CA ALA A 91 18.58 4.88 4.03
C ALA A 91 18.68 4.87 5.56
N ARG A 92 19.03 6.02 6.17
CA ARG A 92 19.05 6.16 7.64
C ARG A 92 17.64 6.11 8.24
N MET A 93 16.62 6.69 7.58
CA MET A 93 15.22 6.51 8.00
C MET A 93 14.81 5.03 7.94
N ALA A 94 15.13 4.32 6.86
CA ALA A 94 14.88 2.88 6.73
C ALA A 94 15.55 2.06 7.84
N LYS A 95 16.79 2.39 8.20
CA LYS A 95 17.49 1.79 9.33
C LYS A 95 16.78 2.08 10.65
N GLY A 96 16.28 3.29 10.85
CA GLY A 96 15.49 3.66 12.01
C GLY A 96 14.20 2.84 12.15
N ILE A 97 13.54 2.48 11.02
CA ILE A 97 12.42 1.54 11.03
C ILE A 97 12.88 0.16 11.51
N GLU A 98 13.98 -0.38 10.96
CA GLU A 98 14.54 -1.69 11.38
C GLU A 98 14.87 -1.75 12.87
N GLU A 99 15.49 -0.71 13.39
CA GLU A 99 15.89 -0.62 14.79
C GLU A 99 14.69 -0.54 15.76
N ASN A 100 13.50 -0.17 15.25
CA ASN A 100 12.28 -0.01 16.03
C ASN A 100 11.16 -1.02 15.62
N ILE A 101 11.48 -2.08 14.87
CA ILE A 101 10.48 -3.04 14.37
C ILE A 101 9.58 -3.59 15.49
N GLU A 102 10.14 -3.96 16.64
CA GLU A 102 9.36 -4.56 17.73
C GLU A 102 8.28 -3.61 18.26
N VAL A 103 8.62 -2.35 18.46
CA VAL A 103 7.67 -1.32 18.94
C VAL A 103 6.64 -1.00 17.88
N LEU A 104 7.09 -0.76 16.65
CA LEU A 104 6.20 -0.41 15.53
C LEU A 104 5.26 -1.56 15.17
N ALA A 105 5.73 -2.81 15.22
CA ALA A 105 4.89 -3.99 14.98
C ALA A 105 3.82 -4.16 16.07
N ALA A 106 4.15 -3.89 17.33
CA ALA A 106 3.17 -3.91 18.40
C ALA A 106 2.11 -2.79 18.25
N ILE A 107 2.54 -1.61 17.81
CA ILE A 107 1.64 -0.50 17.48
C ILE A 107 0.71 -0.89 16.32
N GLU A 108 1.24 -1.45 15.22
CA GLU A 108 0.39 -1.89 14.09
C GLU A 108 -0.51 -3.07 14.46
N ALA A 109 -0.07 -3.97 15.34
CA ALA A 109 -0.92 -5.04 15.86
C ALA A 109 -2.11 -4.49 16.67
N ALA A 110 -1.89 -3.42 17.44
CA ALA A 110 -2.94 -2.73 18.18
C ALA A 110 -3.84 -1.88 17.28
N ASP A 111 -3.28 -1.18 16.28
CA ASP A 111 -3.97 -0.19 15.46
C ASP A 111 -4.78 -0.83 14.31
N VAL A 112 -4.25 -1.90 13.71
CA VAL A 112 -4.84 -2.59 12.55
C VAL A 112 -5.52 -3.91 12.91
N GLY A 113 -5.17 -4.51 14.06
CA GLY A 113 -5.56 -5.88 14.40
C GLY A 113 -4.73 -6.96 13.72
N LYS A 114 -3.63 -6.58 13.07
CA LYS A 114 -2.72 -7.49 12.36
C LYS A 114 -1.86 -8.27 13.36
N PRO A 115 -1.70 -9.61 13.22
CA PRO A 115 -0.80 -10.37 14.09
C PRO A 115 0.61 -9.78 14.13
N PHE A 116 1.21 -9.71 15.33
CA PHE A 116 2.51 -9.05 15.57
C PHE A 116 3.62 -9.51 14.61
N ARG A 117 3.75 -10.84 14.38
CA ARG A 117 4.77 -11.38 13.47
C ARG A 117 4.55 -10.92 12.03
N GLN A 118 3.30 -10.85 11.59
CA GLN A 118 2.96 -10.34 10.26
C GLN A 118 3.28 -8.85 10.15
N ALA A 119 2.96 -8.05 11.18
CA ALA A 119 3.33 -6.64 11.24
C ALA A 119 4.86 -6.45 11.19
N ALA A 120 5.61 -7.23 11.97
CA ALA A 120 7.07 -7.18 11.98
C ALA A 120 7.69 -7.51 10.62
N MET A 121 7.17 -8.54 9.94
CA MET A 121 7.60 -8.93 8.59
C MET A 121 7.35 -7.78 7.58
N VAL A 122 6.18 -7.17 7.62
CA VAL A 122 5.82 -6.06 6.74
C VAL A 122 6.70 -4.83 6.97
N LEU A 123 7.01 -4.50 8.22
CA LEU A 123 7.91 -3.39 8.56
C LEU A 123 9.35 -3.65 8.13
N GLY A 124 9.82 -4.90 8.23
CA GLY A 124 11.09 -5.32 7.63
C GLY A 124 11.11 -5.14 6.11
N GLY A 125 10.00 -5.45 5.44
CA GLY A 125 9.78 -5.16 4.02
C GLY A 125 9.83 -3.66 3.72
N ALA A 126 9.17 -2.83 4.51
CA ALA A 126 9.19 -1.37 4.37
C ALA A 126 10.61 -0.79 4.48
N ALA A 127 11.40 -1.27 5.44
CA ALA A 127 12.80 -0.87 5.59
C ALA A 127 13.64 -1.31 4.38
N SER A 128 13.42 -2.53 3.87
CA SER A 128 14.10 -3.03 2.67
C SER A 128 13.75 -2.19 1.42
N GLU A 129 12.47 -1.85 1.23
CA GLU A 129 12.01 -0.95 0.17
C GLU A 129 12.67 0.44 0.29
N GLY A 130 12.75 0.99 1.51
CA GLY A 130 13.42 2.28 1.76
C GLY A 130 14.89 2.27 1.36
N LYS A 131 15.63 1.19 1.65
CA LYS A 131 17.02 1.02 1.21
C LYS A 131 17.15 0.93 -0.31
N TYR A 132 16.21 0.25 -0.96
CA TYR A 132 16.16 0.20 -2.42
C TYR A 132 15.92 1.60 -3.00
N TRP A 133 14.92 2.36 -2.50
CA TRP A 133 14.69 3.73 -2.93
C TRP A 133 15.93 4.62 -2.75
N ALA A 134 16.60 4.49 -1.61
CA ALA A 134 17.86 5.19 -1.35
C ALA A 134 18.92 4.93 -2.41
N SER A 135 19.07 3.66 -2.84
CA SER A 135 20.04 3.28 -3.88
C SER A 135 19.74 3.89 -5.25
N LEU A 136 18.47 4.19 -5.54
CA LEU A 136 18.07 4.84 -6.77
C LEU A 136 18.48 6.32 -6.86
N GLY A 137 18.90 6.94 -5.75
CA GLY A 137 19.47 8.28 -5.76
C GLY A 137 20.67 8.39 -6.70
N ALA A 138 21.59 7.44 -6.65
CA ALA A 138 22.74 7.40 -7.57
C ALA A 138 22.31 7.20 -9.04
N VAL A 139 21.24 6.44 -9.28
CA VAL A 139 20.68 6.27 -10.63
C VAL A 139 20.11 7.60 -11.14
N LEU A 140 19.38 8.31 -10.30
CA LEU A 140 18.79 9.61 -10.63
C LEU A 140 19.87 10.66 -10.88
N ASP A 141 20.97 10.69 -10.11
CA ASP A 141 22.13 11.54 -10.37
C ASP A 141 22.77 11.22 -11.74
N ALA A 142 22.88 9.93 -12.09
CA ALA A 142 23.41 9.50 -13.39
C ALA A 142 22.48 9.79 -14.58
N GLU A 143 21.20 10.03 -14.32
CA GLU A 143 20.23 10.47 -15.34
C GLU A 143 20.26 11.99 -15.58
N GLN A 144 20.94 12.77 -14.71
CA GLN A 144 21.04 14.21 -14.89
C GLN A 144 21.99 14.56 -16.04
N ASP A 145 21.57 15.52 -16.85
CA ASP A 145 22.35 16.05 -17.97
C ASP A 145 22.84 14.96 -18.96
N LYS A 146 22.02 13.93 -19.18
CA LYS A 146 22.29 12.91 -20.19
C LYS A 146 22.26 13.54 -21.59
N PRO A 147 23.37 13.50 -22.34
CA PRO A 147 23.38 14.03 -23.70
C PRO A 147 22.44 13.22 -24.60
N VAL A 148 21.69 13.92 -25.41
CA VAL A 148 20.87 13.32 -26.47
C VAL A 148 21.69 13.35 -27.75
N ASN A 149 21.98 12.18 -28.33
CA ASN A 149 22.58 12.09 -29.66
C ASN A 149 21.56 12.57 -30.70
N SER A 150 21.59 13.85 -31.03
CA SER A 150 20.75 14.44 -32.06
C SER A 150 21.31 14.07 -33.44
N GLY A 151 20.97 12.89 -33.92
CA GLY A 151 21.36 12.41 -35.26
C GLY A 151 20.63 13.09 -36.42
N GLY A 152 20.39 14.39 -36.37
CA GLY A 152 19.79 15.16 -37.46
C GLY A 152 18.69 16.10 -36.99
N GLY A 153 18.76 17.35 -37.37
CA GLY A 153 17.73 18.35 -37.10
C GLY A 153 16.40 18.02 -37.78
N MET A 154 15.30 18.49 -37.21
CA MET A 154 13.97 18.37 -37.83
C MET A 154 13.94 19.04 -39.20
N GLY A 155 13.38 18.39 -40.22
CA GLY A 155 13.10 18.97 -41.51
C GLY A 155 14.29 19.22 -42.43
N GLY A 156 15.38 18.46 -42.31
CA GLY A 156 16.55 18.56 -43.19
C GLY A 156 17.44 19.78 -42.93
N LEU A 157 17.28 20.45 -41.79
CA LEU A 157 18.23 21.43 -41.30
C LEU A 157 19.54 20.74 -40.93
N PRO A 158 20.74 21.33 -41.26
CA PRO A 158 21.99 20.75 -40.83
C PRO A 158 22.02 20.57 -39.33
N PRO A 159 22.78 19.56 -38.82
CA PRO A 159 23.03 19.44 -37.40
C PRO A 159 23.58 20.78 -36.94
N THR A 160 22.77 21.52 -36.20
CA THR A 160 23.19 22.77 -35.58
C THR A 160 24.12 22.41 -34.42
N GLU A 161 25.10 23.23 -34.12
CA GLU A 161 26.01 23.09 -32.97
C GLU A 161 25.26 23.27 -31.66
N TRP A 162 24.32 22.37 -31.40
CA TRP A 162 23.54 22.36 -30.15
C TRP A 162 23.87 21.10 -29.38
N ASP A 163 24.13 21.28 -28.13
CA ASP A 163 24.08 20.20 -27.16
C ASP A 163 22.70 20.17 -26.51
N VAL A 164 22.07 19.01 -26.50
CA VAL A 164 20.80 18.78 -25.81
C VAL A 164 21.03 17.77 -24.71
N VAL A 165 20.56 18.07 -23.52
CA VAL A 165 20.55 17.10 -22.41
C VAL A 165 19.14 16.92 -21.88
N TYR A 166 18.87 15.73 -21.37
CA TYR A 166 17.73 15.49 -20.50
C TYR A 166 18.16 15.53 -19.04
N ARG A 167 17.27 16.08 -18.22
CA ARG A 167 17.39 16.01 -16.77
C ARG A 167 16.03 15.78 -16.15
N ARG A 168 16.03 15.22 -14.94
CA ARG A 168 14.82 15.02 -14.15
C ARG A 168 14.83 15.97 -12.97
N ASP A 169 13.90 16.91 -13.00
CA ASP A 169 13.70 17.85 -11.91
C ASP A 169 12.63 17.32 -10.94
N PRO A 170 12.72 17.60 -9.63
CA PRO A 170 11.64 17.27 -8.71
C PRO A 170 10.37 18.09 -9.06
N ILE A 171 9.19 17.49 -8.83
CA ILE A 171 7.88 18.10 -9.16
C ILE A 171 7.57 19.32 -8.27
N GLY A 172 8.04 19.33 -7.01
CA GLY A 172 7.79 20.43 -6.09
C GLY A 172 7.20 19.98 -4.75
N ILE A 173 6.01 20.46 -4.41
CA ILE A 173 5.32 20.03 -3.18
C ILE A 173 4.36 18.89 -3.53
N VAL A 174 4.52 17.76 -2.84
CA VAL A 174 3.73 16.56 -3.07
C VAL A 174 2.87 16.20 -1.85
N GLY A 175 1.59 15.94 -2.08
CA GLY A 175 0.65 15.42 -1.09
C GLY A 175 0.63 13.90 -1.13
N LEU A 176 0.93 13.26 0.00
CA LEU A 176 0.99 11.82 0.15
C LEU A 176 -0.15 11.36 1.08
N ILE A 177 -1.05 10.52 0.59
CA ILE A 177 -2.17 10.01 1.38
C ILE A 177 -2.11 8.50 1.40
N SER A 178 -1.89 7.90 2.58
CA SER A 178 -1.70 6.47 2.74
C SER A 178 -2.92 5.74 3.31
N ALA A 179 -3.04 4.45 2.96
CA ALA A 179 -4.09 3.57 3.45
C ALA A 179 -3.76 3.00 4.84
N TRP A 180 -4.79 2.44 5.48
CA TRP A 180 -4.72 1.90 6.83
C TRP A 180 -4.28 0.44 6.93
N ASN A 181 -4.33 -0.33 5.85
CA ASN A 181 -4.14 -1.79 5.91
C ASN A 181 -2.66 -2.22 6.06
N TYR A 182 -1.73 -1.40 5.61
CA TYR A 182 -0.29 -1.51 5.79
C TYR A 182 0.29 -0.11 6.08
N PRO A 183 -0.01 0.48 7.28
CA PRO A 183 0.10 1.92 7.49
C PRO A 183 1.49 2.47 7.16
N LEU A 184 2.52 2.08 7.92
CA LEU A 184 3.88 2.60 7.74
C LEU A 184 4.49 2.15 6.41
N ASN A 185 4.24 0.91 5.96
CA ASN A 185 4.78 0.42 4.69
C ASN A 185 4.27 1.25 3.51
N VAL A 186 2.94 1.45 3.39
CA VAL A 186 2.34 2.26 2.31
C VAL A 186 2.75 3.73 2.42
N ALA A 187 2.86 4.27 3.65
CA ALA A 187 3.32 5.64 3.85
C ALA A 187 4.78 5.81 3.41
N PHE A 188 5.68 4.93 3.85
CA PHE A 188 7.10 5.04 3.53
C PHE A 188 7.40 4.73 2.05
N ARG A 189 6.61 3.85 1.42
CA ARG A 189 6.62 3.60 -0.04
C ARG A 189 6.39 4.87 -0.87
N LYS A 190 5.64 5.85 -0.33
CA LYS A 190 5.41 7.15 -0.96
C LYS A 190 6.42 8.21 -0.52
N VAL A 191 6.75 8.24 0.77
CA VAL A 191 7.68 9.22 1.35
C VAL A 191 9.10 9.05 0.82
N ALA A 192 9.61 7.81 0.77
CA ALA A 192 10.98 7.55 0.37
C ALA A 192 11.29 8.03 -1.06
N PRO A 193 10.55 7.63 -2.11
CA PRO A 193 10.82 8.12 -3.47
C PRO A 193 10.57 9.62 -3.61
N ALA A 194 9.57 10.20 -2.94
CA ALA A 194 9.32 11.64 -2.97
C ALA A 194 10.52 12.43 -2.44
N LEU A 195 11.11 11.98 -1.34
CA LEU A 195 12.30 12.60 -0.75
C LEU A 195 13.56 12.38 -1.61
N VAL A 196 13.80 11.16 -2.10
CA VAL A 196 14.94 10.86 -2.99
C VAL A 196 14.87 11.70 -4.27
N ALA A 197 13.68 11.89 -4.84
CA ALA A 197 13.47 12.74 -6.01
C ALA A 197 13.73 14.24 -5.73
N GLY A 198 13.74 14.68 -4.46
CA GLY A 198 14.02 16.07 -4.08
C GLY A 198 12.79 16.93 -3.83
N ASN A 199 11.62 16.32 -3.68
CA ASN A 199 10.37 17.03 -3.39
C ASN A 199 10.24 17.41 -1.92
N CYS A 200 9.41 18.42 -1.64
CA CYS A 200 8.86 18.66 -0.30
C CYS A 200 7.58 17.83 -0.15
N ALA A 201 7.48 17.00 0.89
CA ALA A 201 6.42 16.02 1.04
C ALA A 201 5.55 16.29 2.28
N ILE A 202 4.21 16.22 2.10
CA ILE A 202 3.24 16.31 3.18
C ILE A 202 2.47 15.00 3.24
N LEU A 203 2.70 14.20 4.27
CA LEU A 203 2.03 12.93 4.50
C LEU A 203 0.76 13.12 5.33
N LYS A 204 -0.37 12.67 4.81
CA LYS A 204 -1.62 12.49 5.55
C LYS A 204 -1.92 10.98 5.65
N PRO A 205 -1.60 10.31 6.76
CA PRO A 205 -1.97 8.91 6.95
C PRO A 205 -3.49 8.75 7.15
N SER A 206 -3.97 7.51 7.02
CA SER A 206 -5.38 7.21 7.29
C SER A 206 -5.74 7.54 8.75
N GLU A 207 -6.96 8.03 8.96
CA GLU A 207 -7.54 8.26 10.29
C GLU A 207 -7.88 6.98 11.04
N ILE A 208 -8.02 5.86 10.33
CA ILE A 208 -8.40 4.57 10.92
C ILE A 208 -7.21 3.90 11.62
N ALA A 209 -6.04 3.95 11.00
CA ALA A 209 -4.81 3.40 11.55
C ALA A 209 -3.62 4.22 11.02
N GLY A 210 -3.18 5.18 11.80
CA GLY A 210 -2.14 6.14 11.40
C GLY A 210 -0.98 6.26 12.38
N LEU A 211 -1.02 5.52 13.51
CA LEU A 211 -0.06 5.67 14.60
C LEU A 211 1.38 5.41 14.17
N SER A 212 1.65 4.28 13.51
CA SER A 212 3.01 3.95 13.07
C SER A 212 3.58 4.96 12.07
N CYS A 213 2.71 5.60 11.25
CA CYS A 213 3.13 6.61 10.27
C CYS A 213 3.66 7.88 10.92
N MET A 214 3.19 8.24 12.12
CA MET A 214 3.65 9.43 12.84
C MET A 214 5.13 9.32 13.21
N PHE A 215 5.63 8.11 13.41
CA PHE A 215 7.03 7.85 13.70
C PHE A 215 7.97 8.30 12.55
N LEU A 216 7.48 8.41 11.32
CA LEU A 216 8.26 8.93 10.19
C LEU A 216 8.70 10.38 10.40
N GLY A 217 7.90 11.20 11.11
CA GLY A 217 8.29 12.56 11.50
C GLY A 217 9.50 12.57 12.41
N LYS A 218 9.52 11.66 13.43
CA LYS A 218 10.68 11.50 14.30
C LYS A 218 11.91 11.02 13.54
N LEU A 219 11.76 10.04 12.67
CA LEU A 219 12.88 9.56 11.85
C LEU A 219 13.46 10.67 10.98
N ALA A 220 12.61 11.48 10.34
CA ALA A 220 13.05 12.61 9.53
C ALA A 220 13.85 13.62 10.35
N GLN A 221 13.39 13.96 11.56
CA GLN A 221 14.10 14.84 12.49
C GLN A 221 15.45 14.24 12.92
N ASP A 222 15.47 12.96 13.32
CA ASP A 222 16.67 12.26 13.81
C ASP A 222 17.78 12.15 12.76
N VAL A 223 17.41 11.99 11.47
CA VAL A 223 18.40 11.89 10.38
C VAL A 223 18.80 13.24 9.79
N GLY A 224 18.14 14.32 10.18
CA GLY A 224 18.44 15.68 9.75
C GLY A 224 17.84 16.06 8.40
N ILE A 225 16.63 15.59 8.08
CA ILE A 225 15.85 16.14 6.97
C ILE A 225 15.59 17.63 7.25
N PRO A 226 15.90 18.56 6.33
CA PRO A 226 15.74 20.00 6.56
C PRO A 226 14.30 20.38 6.92
N GLU A 227 14.16 21.46 7.71
CA GLU A 227 12.86 21.99 8.11
C GLU A 227 11.99 22.32 6.89
N GLY A 228 10.72 21.93 6.94
CA GLY A 228 9.75 22.15 5.85
C GLY A 228 9.79 21.12 4.71
N VAL A 229 10.85 20.33 4.55
CA VAL A 229 10.94 19.31 3.51
C VAL A 229 9.95 18.17 3.73
N PHE A 230 9.71 17.79 4.98
CA PHE A 230 8.77 16.74 5.32
C PHE A 230 7.83 17.15 6.45
N SER A 231 6.55 16.80 6.30
CA SER A 231 5.53 17.00 7.33
C SER A 231 4.61 15.78 7.41
N VAL A 232 4.12 15.48 8.63
CA VAL A 232 3.09 14.45 8.90
C VAL A 232 1.92 15.11 9.58
N VAL A 233 0.77 15.13 8.92
CA VAL A 233 -0.47 15.73 9.41
C VAL A 233 -1.56 14.67 9.45
N THR A 234 -1.81 14.12 10.63
CA THR A 234 -2.96 13.23 10.88
C THR A 234 -4.27 14.03 10.83
N GLY A 235 -5.36 13.38 10.51
CA GLY A 235 -6.66 14.02 10.40
C GLY A 235 -7.61 13.20 9.54
N ASP A 236 -8.83 13.64 9.45
CA ASP A 236 -9.91 12.96 8.75
C ASP A 236 -9.96 13.29 7.23
N ARG A 237 -11.13 13.00 6.63
CA ARG A 237 -11.40 13.26 5.20
C ARG A 237 -11.25 14.75 4.84
N GLU A 238 -11.64 15.67 5.75
CA GLU A 238 -11.57 17.12 5.46
C GLU A 238 -10.13 17.59 5.38
N THR A 239 -9.27 17.08 6.26
CA THR A 239 -7.82 17.32 6.22
C THR A 239 -7.21 16.84 4.91
N GLY A 240 -7.58 15.64 4.45
CA GLY A 240 -7.15 15.11 3.15
C GLY A 240 -7.65 15.96 1.97
N ALA A 241 -8.90 16.38 2.01
CA ALA A 241 -9.48 17.25 0.98
C ALA A 241 -8.79 18.62 0.89
N ALA A 242 -8.41 19.20 2.04
CA ALA A 242 -7.66 20.47 2.09
C ALA A 242 -6.27 20.32 1.45
N LEU A 243 -5.58 19.20 1.68
CA LEU A 243 -4.28 18.91 1.04
C LEU A 243 -4.44 18.79 -0.48
N VAL A 244 -5.42 17.99 -0.94
CA VAL A 244 -5.69 17.79 -2.37
C VAL A 244 -6.11 19.07 -3.07
N ALA A 245 -6.95 19.90 -2.44
CA ALA A 245 -7.47 21.14 -3.03
C ALA A 245 -6.42 22.26 -3.16
N SER A 246 -5.31 22.18 -2.43
CA SER A 246 -4.30 23.26 -2.42
C SER A 246 -3.68 23.47 -3.81
N PRO A 247 -3.65 24.71 -4.33
CA PRO A 247 -3.00 25.01 -5.61
C PRO A 247 -1.47 24.90 -5.56
N SER A 248 -0.89 24.78 -4.37
CA SER A 248 0.55 24.63 -4.19
C SER A 248 1.02 23.17 -4.23
N VAL A 249 0.08 22.22 -4.21
CA VAL A 249 0.39 20.78 -4.31
C VAL A 249 0.41 20.39 -5.78
N SER A 250 1.61 20.12 -6.29
CA SER A 250 1.86 19.80 -7.70
C SER A 250 1.48 18.35 -8.04
N MET A 251 1.57 17.44 -7.07
CA MET A 251 1.24 16.03 -7.24
C MET A 251 0.53 15.48 -6.00
N VAL A 252 -0.41 14.57 -6.19
CA VAL A 252 -1.03 13.78 -5.13
C VAL A 252 -0.78 12.29 -5.38
N SER A 253 -0.08 11.63 -4.43
CA SER A 253 0.05 10.18 -4.41
C SER A 253 -0.90 9.61 -3.35
N PHE A 254 -1.81 8.74 -3.77
CA PHE A 254 -2.89 8.21 -2.94
C PHE A 254 -2.97 6.68 -3.03
N THR A 255 -3.16 6.02 -1.88
CA THR A 255 -3.58 4.62 -1.82
C THR A 255 -4.88 4.53 -1.03
N GLY A 256 -5.91 3.89 -1.62
CA GLY A 256 -7.20 3.72 -0.97
C GLY A 256 -8.31 3.25 -1.92
N SER A 257 -9.57 3.64 -1.65
CA SER A 257 -10.70 3.20 -2.46
C SER A 257 -10.76 3.89 -3.83
N SER A 258 -11.26 3.16 -4.86
CA SER A 258 -11.45 3.71 -6.21
C SER A 258 -12.37 4.93 -6.22
N LEU A 259 -13.40 4.94 -5.36
CA LEU A 259 -14.30 6.10 -5.21
C LEU A 259 -13.55 7.36 -4.73
N THR A 260 -12.65 7.21 -3.76
CA THR A 260 -11.83 8.33 -3.26
C THR A 260 -10.80 8.74 -4.32
N GLY A 261 -10.19 7.80 -5.02
CA GLY A 261 -9.27 8.08 -6.11
C GLY A 261 -9.91 8.92 -7.22
N SER A 262 -11.14 8.57 -7.63
CA SER A 262 -11.90 9.36 -8.61
C SER A 262 -12.14 10.81 -8.15
N LYS A 263 -12.48 11.02 -6.86
CA LYS A 263 -12.64 12.37 -6.29
C LYS A 263 -11.35 13.16 -6.23
N ILE A 264 -10.22 12.49 -5.98
CA ILE A 264 -8.89 13.12 -6.03
C ILE A 264 -8.56 13.55 -7.45
N MET A 265 -8.80 12.69 -8.45
CA MET A 265 -8.63 13.07 -9.87
C MET A 265 -9.48 14.29 -10.24
N GLU A 266 -10.76 14.29 -9.85
CA GLU A 266 -11.69 15.40 -10.08
C GLU A 266 -11.16 16.70 -9.46
N ALA A 267 -10.73 16.68 -8.21
CA ALA A 267 -10.20 17.83 -7.50
C ALA A 267 -8.82 18.29 -8.02
N SER A 268 -8.05 17.42 -8.64
CA SER A 268 -6.73 17.71 -9.23
C SER A 268 -6.83 18.29 -10.65
N ALA A 269 -7.88 17.96 -11.41
CA ALA A 269 -8.05 18.34 -12.80
C ALA A 269 -8.02 19.85 -13.05
N PRO A 270 -8.70 20.73 -12.27
CA PRO A 270 -8.69 22.19 -12.54
C PRO A 270 -7.31 22.84 -12.44
N LYS A 271 -6.38 22.25 -11.70
CA LYS A 271 -5.01 22.76 -11.49
C LYS A 271 -3.95 21.94 -12.23
N LEU A 272 -4.38 20.91 -12.99
CA LEU A 272 -3.50 19.98 -13.71
C LEU A 272 -2.44 19.32 -12.83
N SER A 273 -2.72 19.15 -11.52
CA SER A 273 -1.81 18.42 -10.64
C SER A 273 -1.71 16.96 -11.05
N GLN A 274 -0.50 16.43 -11.04
CA GLN A 274 -0.27 15.01 -11.29
C GLN A 274 -0.92 14.14 -10.19
N VAL A 275 -1.32 12.94 -10.56
CA VAL A 275 -1.85 11.95 -9.62
C VAL A 275 -1.22 10.59 -9.84
N ALA A 276 -0.78 9.95 -8.76
CA ALA A 276 -0.42 8.55 -8.72
C ALA A 276 -1.40 7.85 -7.77
N LEU A 277 -2.20 6.94 -8.29
CA LEU A 277 -3.32 6.33 -7.57
C LEU A 277 -3.15 4.81 -7.54
N GLU A 278 -3.00 4.26 -6.34
CA GLU A 278 -3.06 2.83 -6.07
C GLU A 278 -4.38 2.53 -5.37
N LEU A 279 -5.28 1.86 -6.09
CA LEU A 279 -6.68 1.72 -5.69
C LEU A 279 -7.07 0.26 -5.42
N GLY A 280 -8.37 0.04 -5.26
CA GLY A 280 -8.90 -1.28 -4.98
C GLY A 280 -8.66 -2.32 -6.07
N GLY A 281 -8.89 -3.57 -5.72
CA GLY A 281 -8.79 -4.70 -6.62
C GLY A 281 -9.89 -5.74 -6.41
N LYS A 282 -10.10 -6.57 -7.40
CA LYS A 282 -10.89 -7.81 -7.32
C LYS A 282 -10.09 -8.92 -7.98
N SER A 283 -8.91 -9.17 -7.43
CA SER A 283 -7.88 -10.01 -8.05
C SER A 283 -8.35 -11.45 -8.24
N ALA A 284 -7.94 -12.05 -9.35
CA ALA A 284 -8.33 -13.40 -9.72
C ALA A 284 -7.23 -14.41 -9.41
N MET A 285 -7.60 -15.56 -8.83
CA MET A 285 -6.80 -16.76 -8.76
C MET A 285 -7.38 -17.79 -9.72
N VAL A 286 -6.65 -18.07 -10.78
CA VAL A 286 -7.03 -19.07 -11.81
C VAL A 286 -6.30 -20.37 -11.51
N ILE A 287 -7.03 -21.46 -11.26
CA ILE A 287 -6.47 -22.75 -10.91
C ILE A 287 -6.91 -23.82 -11.92
N PHE A 288 -5.94 -24.40 -12.61
CA PHE A 288 -6.15 -25.50 -13.54
C PHE A 288 -6.14 -26.85 -12.81
N GLU A 289 -6.82 -27.86 -13.36
CA GLU A 289 -6.99 -29.19 -12.76
C GLU A 289 -5.69 -30.00 -12.64
N ASP A 290 -4.64 -29.62 -13.37
CA ASP A 290 -3.30 -30.19 -13.27
C ASP A 290 -2.47 -29.65 -12.09
N THR A 291 -3.02 -28.72 -11.33
CA THR A 291 -2.38 -28.18 -10.11
C THR A 291 -2.52 -29.18 -8.96
N ASP A 292 -1.46 -29.35 -8.17
CA ASP A 292 -1.55 -30.08 -6.91
C ASP A 292 -2.58 -29.44 -5.98
N ILE A 293 -3.55 -30.24 -5.52
CA ILE A 293 -4.71 -29.73 -4.81
C ILE A 293 -4.40 -29.14 -3.44
N GLU A 294 -3.40 -29.68 -2.74
CA GLU A 294 -2.99 -29.17 -1.42
C GLU A 294 -2.32 -27.80 -1.59
N ARG A 295 -1.49 -27.65 -2.60
CA ARG A 295 -0.89 -26.35 -2.97
C ARG A 295 -1.94 -25.34 -3.42
N ALA A 296 -2.97 -25.80 -4.14
CA ALA A 296 -4.10 -24.95 -4.53
C ALA A 296 -4.88 -24.43 -3.30
N VAL A 297 -5.09 -25.28 -2.30
CA VAL A 297 -5.72 -24.90 -1.01
C VAL A 297 -4.87 -23.86 -0.29
N GLU A 298 -3.58 -24.13 -0.09
CA GLU A 298 -2.65 -23.22 0.59
C GLU A 298 -2.58 -21.85 -0.11
N ALA A 299 -2.43 -21.85 -1.43
CA ALA A 299 -2.37 -20.63 -2.23
C ALA A 299 -3.68 -19.83 -2.12
N THR A 300 -4.83 -20.50 -2.16
CA THR A 300 -6.14 -19.84 -2.04
C THR A 300 -6.32 -19.20 -0.68
N ILE A 301 -5.97 -19.89 0.41
CA ILE A 301 -6.03 -19.37 1.77
C ILE A 301 -5.10 -18.16 1.91
N LYS A 302 -3.84 -18.29 1.50
CA LYS A 302 -2.86 -17.22 1.54
C LYS A 302 -3.33 -16.01 0.71
N GLY A 303 -3.80 -16.25 -0.52
CA GLY A 303 -4.24 -15.19 -1.41
C GLY A 303 -5.46 -14.41 -0.91
N CYS A 304 -6.39 -15.07 -0.23
CA CYS A 304 -7.65 -14.47 0.21
C CYS A 304 -7.64 -13.98 1.67
N LEU A 305 -6.97 -14.69 2.59
CA LEU A 305 -7.08 -14.43 4.03
C LEU A 305 -5.92 -13.65 4.64
N THR A 306 -4.80 -13.48 3.94
CA THR A 306 -3.71 -12.64 4.45
C THR A 306 -4.25 -11.27 4.82
N ASN A 307 -3.86 -10.76 5.98
CA ASN A 307 -4.38 -9.50 6.58
C ASN A 307 -5.91 -9.47 6.72
N GLY A 308 -6.56 -10.61 6.96
CA GLY A 308 -8.02 -10.71 7.02
C GLY A 308 -8.73 -10.39 5.70
N GLY A 309 -8.08 -10.61 4.57
CA GLY A 309 -8.58 -10.22 3.24
C GLY A 309 -8.54 -8.72 2.97
N GLN A 310 -7.92 -7.92 3.84
CA GLN A 310 -7.83 -6.46 3.75
C GLN A 310 -6.59 -6.03 2.95
N ILE A 311 -6.44 -6.57 1.75
CA ILE A 311 -5.35 -6.27 0.81
C ILE A 311 -5.94 -5.94 -0.55
N CYS A 312 -5.48 -4.86 -1.17
CA CYS A 312 -5.90 -4.48 -2.52
C CYS A 312 -5.61 -5.56 -3.57
N THR A 313 -4.54 -6.33 -3.39
CA THR A 313 -4.16 -7.47 -4.25
C THR A 313 -4.77 -8.80 -3.81
N ALA A 314 -5.61 -8.85 -2.76
CA ALA A 314 -6.20 -10.11 -2.29
C ALA A 314 -6.95 -10.84 -3.41
N HIS A 315 -6.66 -12.13 -3.56
CA HIS A 315 -7.28 -12.98 -4.57
C HIS A 315 -8.66 -13.43 -4.11
N THR A 316 -9.61 -12.50 -4.15
CA THR A 316 -10.98 -12.71 -3.66
C THR A 316 -11.93 -13.27 -4.72
N ARG A 317 -11.43 -13.55 -5.93
CA ARG A 317 -12.11 -14.34 -6.96
C ARG A 317 -11.31 -15.61 -7.24
N LEU A 318 -11.90 -16.77 -6.94
CA LEU A 318 -11.37 -18.08 -7.31
C LEU A 318 -12.04 -18.53 -8.62
N ILE A 319 -11.23 -18.74 -9.64
CA ILE A 319 -11.64 -19.22 -10.97
C ILE A 319 -10.99 -20.59 -11.12
N VAL A 320 -11.75 -21.65 -10.92
CA VAL A 320 -11.24 -23.02 -10.80
C VAL A 320 -11.75 -23.89 -11.95
N GLN A 321 -10.90 -24.75 -12.52
CA GLN A 321 -11.32 -25.68 -13.55
C GLN A 321 -12.32 -26.70 -12.96
N GLU A 322 -13.39 -27.00 -13.72
CA GLU A 322 -14.53 -27.79 -13.23
C GLU A 322 -14.15 -29.12 -12.60
N GLY A 323 -13.15 -29.82 -13.15
CA GLY A 323 -12.74 -31.16 -12.72
C GLY A 323 -12.25 -31.25 -11.29
N ILE A 324 -11.74 -30.16 -10.68
CA ILE A 324 -11.23 -30.14 -9.30
C ILE A 324 -12.03 -29.26 -8.36
N LYS A 325 -13.06 -28.57 -8.83
CA LYS A 325 -13.79 -27.55 -8.07
C LYS A 325 -14.33 -28.08 -6.75
N ASP A 326 -15.06 -29.18 -6.78
CA ASP A 326 -15.77 -29.70 -5.60
C ASP A 326 -14.80 -30.24 -4.55
N ASP A 327 -13.74 -30.91 -4.98
CA ASP A 327 -12.68 -31.40 -4.07
C ASP A 327 -11.92 -30.24 -3.44
N LEU A 328 -11.59 -29.19 -4.22
CA LEU A 328 -10.93 -27.99 -3.71
C LEU A 328 -11.80 -27.26 -2.70
N LEU A 329 -13.08 -27.06 -2.98
CA LEU A 329 -14.03 -26.40 -2.07
C LEU A 329 -14.19 -27.15 -0.76
N LYS A 330 -14.31 -28.49 -0.83
CA LYS A 330 -14.40 -29.36 0.36
C LYS A 330 -13.16 -29.25 1.24
N LYS A 331 -11.96 -29.27 0.65
CA LYS A 331 -10.70 -29.11 1.39
C LYS A 331 -10.57 -27.68 1.98
N LEU A 332 -10.88 -26.65 1.21
CA LEU A 332 -10.88 -25.26 1.69
C LEU A 332 -11.78 -25.10 2.91
N LYS A 333 -13.03 -25.55 2.83
CA LYS A 333 -13.98 -25.51 3.95
C LYS A 333 -13.40 -26.19 5.20
N ASN A 334 -12.85 -27.40 5.03
CA ASN A 334 -12.28 -28.19 6.12
C ASN A 334 -11.11 -27.50 6.83
N VAL A 335 -10.31 -26.70 6.10
CA VAL A 335 -9.22 -25.93 6.67
C VAL A 335 -9.73 -24.64 7.32
N LEU A 336 -10.59 -23.88 6.62
CA LEU A 336 -11.12 -22.60 7.10
C LEU A 336 -11.86 -22.72 8.44
N GLU A 337 -12.65 -23.79 8.62
CA GLU A 337 -13.39 -24.05 9.86
C GLU A 337 -12.50 -24.38 11.07
N LYS A 338 -11.21 -24.70 10.84
CA LYS A 338 -10.26 -25.06 11.89
C LYS A 338 -9.24 -23.97 12.21
N ILE A 339 -9.14 -22.92 11.41
CA ILE A 339 -8.22 -21.81 11.68
C ILE A 339 -8.68 -21.07 12.94
N PRO A 340 -7.84 -20.93 13.98
CA PRO A 340 -8.21 -20.24 15.21
C PRO A 340 -8.32 -18.71 14.99
N TYR A 341 -9.11 -18.05 15.83
CA TYR A 341 -9.21 -16.59 15.83
C TYR A 341 -8.11 -15.96 16.71
N CYS A 342 -7.39 -14.99 16.17
CA CYS A 342 -6.36 -14.24 16.87
C CYS A 342 -7.00 -13.17 17.78
N ARG A 343 -7.31 -13.55 19.03
CA ARG A 343 -8.01 -12.70 20.01
C ARG A 343 -7.12 -11.59 20.56
N ASP A 344 -5.82 -11.79 20.52
CA ASP A 344 -4.83 -10.80 20.94
C ASP A 344 -3.71 -10.72 19.88
N PRO A 345 -3.86 -9.83 18.89
CA PRO A 345 -2.85 -9.62 17.83
C PRO A 345 -1.46 -9.29 18.32
N ILE A 346 -1.32 -8.69 19.52
CA ILE A 346 -0.02 -8.31 20.10
C ILE A 346 0.73 -9.54 20.60
N THR A 347 0.05 -10.46 21.29
CA THR A 347 0.68 -11.64 21.92
C THR A 347 0.62 -12.89 21.07
N GLU A 348 -0.35 -12.99 20.17
CA GLU A 348 -0.60 -14.15 19.30
C GLU A 348 -0.66 -15.49 20.05
N LYS A 349 -1.28 -15.51 21.24
CA LYS A 349 -1.32 -16.70 22.12
C LYS A 349 -1.99 -17.93 21.49
N GLU A 350 -2.91 -17.69 20.54
CA GLU A 350 -3.64 -18.74 19.83
C GLU A 350 -2.84 -19.38 18.68
N ARG A 351 -1.70 -18.82 18.35
CA ARG A 351 -0.87 -19.28 17.25
C ARG A 351 -0.11 -20.55 17.61
N GLY A 352 -0.25 -21.59 16.81
CA GLY A 352 0.55 -22.81 16.93
C GLY A 352 1.96 -22.66 16.38
N ASP A 353 2.86 -23.58 16.74
CA ASP A 353 4.29 -23.52 16.37
C ASP A 353 4.58 -23.65 14.85
N ARG A 354 3.61 -24.12 14.05
CA ARG A 354 3.78 -24.43 12.62
C ARG A 354 3.55 -23.27 11.66
N ALA A 355 2.99 -22.18 12.13
CA ALA A 355 2.50 -21.08 11.30
C ALA A 355 3.55 -20.38 10.47
N TRP A 356 4.77 -20.34 10.95
CA TRP A 356 5.85 -19.60 10.32
C TRP A 356 6.53 -20.35 9.15
N GLU A 357 6.52 -21.66 9.18
CA GLU A 357 7.22 -22.48 8.17
C GLU A 357 6.51 -22.52 6.82
N THR A 358 5.19 -22.36 6.80
CA THR A 358 4.38 -22.48 5.57
C THR A 358 4.01 -21.15 4.93
N GLY A 359 4.18 -20.01 5.63
CA GLY A 359 3.76 -18.68 5.14
C GLY A 359 2.24 -18.54 4.93
N VAL A 360 1.45 -19.50 5.40
CA VAL A 360 -0.02 -19.50 5.34
C VAL A 360 -0.59 -18.71 6.52
N THR A 361 -1.72 -18.05 6.31
CA THR A 361 -2.50 -17.42 7.37
C THR A 361 -3.04 -18.51 8.30
N ASP A 362 -2.46 -18.61 9.47
CA ASP A 362 -2.73 -19.64 10.49
C ASP A 362 -3.67 -19.17 11.60
N VAL A 363 -4.04 -17.90 11.56
CA VAL A 363 -5.02 -17.30 12.46
C VAL A 363 -5.92 -16.32 11.70
N ILE A 364 -7.16 -16.23 12.13
CA ILE A 364 -8.13 -15.24 11.63
C ILE A 364 -8.03 -14.01 12.53
N GLN A 365 -7.57 -12.90 11.95
CA GLN A 365 -7.50 -11.63 12.64
C GLN A 365 -8.82 -10.87 12.57
N PRO A 366 -9.08 -9.90 13.47
CA PRO A 366 -10.21 -8.99 13.33
C PRO A 366 -10.02 -8.07 12.12
N VAL A 367 -11.10 -7.56 11.55
CA VAL A 367 -11.04 -6.45 10.60
C VAL A 367 -10.81 -5.14 11.36
N VAL A 368 -10.29 -4.13 10.68
CA VAL A 368 -9.70 -2.94 11.31
C VAL A 368 -10.65 -2.09 12.15
N SER A 369 -11.94 -2.04 11.82
CA SER A 369 -12.89 -1.12 12.46
C SER A 369 -14.33 -1.62 12.45
N ALA A 370 -15.17 -1.06 13.31
CA ALA A 370 -16.61 -1.31 13.34
C ALA A 370 -17.26 -1.03 11.98
N SER A 371 -16.90 0.07 11.33
CA SER A 371 -17.48 0.44 10.02
C SER A 371 -17.11 -0.55 8.92
N GLN A 372 -15.86 -1.10 8.93
CA GLN A 372 -15.47 -2.13 7.98
C GLN A 372 -16.15 -3.47 8.28
N HIS A 373 -16.34 -3.80 9.56
CA HIS A 373 -17.08 -4.97 10.01
C HIS A 373 -18.55 -4.93 9.54
N GLU A 374 -19.24 -3.82 9.80
CA GLU A 374 -20.61 -3.58 9.36
C GLU A 374 -20.76 -3.63 7.84
N LYS A 375 -19.82 -3.02 7.11
CA LYS A 375 -19.79 -3.05 5.64
C LYS A 375 -19.73 -4.47 5.09
N ILE A 376 -18.84 -5.32 5.66
CA ILE A 376 -18.70 -6.70 5.21
C ILE A 376 -19.97 -7.50 5.50
N LEU A 377 -20.52 -7.38 6.71
CA LEU A 377 -21.78 -8.04 7.08
C LEU A 377 -22.94 -7.58 6.19
N GLY A 378 -23.01 -6.28 5.88
CA GLY A 378 -23.99 -5.74 4.94
C GLY A 378 -23.93 -6.41 3.58
N PHE A 379 -22.73 -6.57 3.01
CA PHE A 379 -22.55 -7.30 1.76
C PHE A 379 -23.00 -8.76 1.86
N LEU A 380 -22.63 -9.48 2.93
CA LEU A 380 -22.99 -10.88 3.11
C LEU A 380 -24.52 -11.05 3.18
N ASN A 381 -25.22 -10.17 3.92
CA ASN A 381 -26.68 -10.17 4.00
C ASN A 381 -27.32 -9.87 2.64
N GLU A 382 -26.79 -8.90 1.88
CA GLU A 382 -27.27 -8.58 0.53
C GLU A 382 -27.06 -9.76 -0.43
N PHE A 383 -25.95 -10.47 -0.33
CA PHE A 383 -25.65 -11.63 -1.20
C PHE A 383 -26.59 -12.81 -0.90
N GLU A 384 -26.84 -13.11 0.37
CA GLU A 384 -27.76 -14.14 0.78
C GLU A 384 -29.20 -13.81 0.32
N ALA A 385 -29.64 -12.56 0.51
CA ALA A 385 -30.95 -12.09 0.03
C ALA A 385 -31.09 -12.12 -1.49
N ALA A 386 -29.97 -11.98 -2.24
CA ALA A 386 -29.93 -12.12 -3.69
C ALA A 386 -29.84 -13.59 -4.17
N GLY A 387 -29.89 -14.57 -3.25
CA GLY A 387 -29.84 -16.00 -3.56
C GLY A 387 -28.45 -16.53 -3.93
N ILE A 388 -27.37 -15.80 -3.57
CA ILE A 388 -25.99 -16.30 -3.72
C ILE A 388 -25.74 -17.28 -2.58
N GLU A 389 -25.25 -18.47 -2.92
CA GLU A 389 -25.00 -19.52 -1.94
C GLU A 389 -23.77 -19.22 -1.08
N ILE A 390 -23.96 -19.21 0.25
CA ILE A 390 -22.87 -19.18 1.22
C ILE A 390 -22.47 -20.64 1.51
N TYR A 391 -21.36 -21.08 0.90
CA TYR A 391 -20.87 -22.45 1.04
C TYR A 391 -20.30 -22.74 2.46
N THR A 392 -19.64 -21.73 3.06
CA THR A 392 -19.17 -21.73 4.45
C THR A 392 -18.97 -20.31 4.97
N GLY A 393 -19.00 -20.11 6.28
CA GLY A 393 -18.88 -18.80 6.92
C GLY A 393 -20.19 -18.01 6.90
N GLY A 394 -20.14 -16.75 6.48
CA GLY A 394 -21.33 -15.91 6.25
C GLY A 394 -21.67 -14.92 7.37
N GLY A 395 -20.88 -14.83 8.44
CA GLY A 395 -21.25 -13.94 9.55
C GLY A 395 -20.19 -13.75 10.62
N VAL A 396 -20.63 -13.40 11.80
CA VAL A 396 -19.80 -13.32 13.00
C VAL A 396 -19.56 -14.72 13.56
N PRO A 397 -18.34 -15.07 14.04
CA PRO A 397 -18.06 -16.36 14.62
C PRO A 397 -18.97 -16.69 15.82
N ASP A 398 -19.54 -17.90 15.84
CA ASP A 398 -20.35 -18.38 16.97
C ASP A 398 -19.49 -18.97 18.09
N LEU A 399 -18.57 -18.14 18.61
CA LEU A 399 -17.68 -18.46 19.71
C LEU A 399 -17.94 -17.48 20.86
N ALA A 400 -18.28 -18.01 22.04
CA ALA A 400 -18.70 -17.20 23.19
C ALA A 400 -17.65 -16.15 23.61
N ASP A 401 -16.37 -16.51 23.54
CA ASP A 401 -15.24 -15.65 23.89
C ASP A 401 -15.00 -14.56 22.83
N VAL A 402 -15.14 -14.88 21.54
CA VAL A 402 -15.07 -13.88 20.44
C VAL A 402 -16.24 -12.90 20.54
N LYS A 403 -17.45 -13.38 20.76
CA LYS A 403 -18.62 -12.52 20.96
C LYS A 403 -18.49 -11.61 22.18
N LYS A 404 -17.92 -12.15 23.27
CA LYS A 404 -17.71 -11.38 24.52
C LYS A 404 -16.61 -10.34 24.39
N SER A 405 -15.64 -10.52 23.49
CA SER A 405 -14.53 -9.57 23.32
C SER A 405 -14.98 -8.21 22.77
N GLY A 406 -16.07 -8.14 22.03
CA GLY A 406 -16.49 -6.92 21.30
C GLY A 406 -15.65 -6.66 20.03
N GLY A 407 -14.74 -7.56 19.68
CA GLY A 407 -13.85 -7.41 18.52
C GLY A 407 -14.54 -7.61 17.17
N TYR A 408 -13.96 -7.07 16.14
CA TYR A 408 -14.51 -6.98 14.78
C TYR A 408 -14.20 -8.22 13.94
N PHE A 409 -14.59 -9.40 14.41
CA PHE A 409 -14.29 -10.68 13.74
C PHE A 409 -15.36 -11.06 12.71
N ILE A 410 -14.90 -11.54 11.56
CA ILE A 410 -15.72 -12.08 10.46
C ILE A 410 -15.26 -13.51 10.18
N GLN A 411 -16.22 -14.41 9.96
CA GLN A 411 -15.92 -15.77 9.49
C GLN A 411 -15.34 -15.73 8.07
N PRO A 412 -14.26 -16.45 7.78
CA PRO A 412 -13.85 -16.70 6.40
C PRO A 412 -15.01 -17.29 5.62
N THR A 413 -15.37 -16.63 4.52
CA THR A 413 -16.60 -16.92 3.79
C THR A 413 -16.30 -17.34 2.37
N ILE A 414 -16.89 -18.43 1.91
CA ILE A 414 -16.86 -18.87 0.50
C ILE A 414 -18.27 -18.70 -0.09
N LEU A 415 -18.35 -17.96 -1.19
CA LEU A 415 -19.56 -17.78 -1.99
C LEU A 415 -19.48 -18.65 -3.25
N THR A 416 -20.51 -19.45 -3.52
CA THR A 416 -20.66 -20.25 -4.74
C THR A 416 -21.88 -19.82 -5.54
N ASN A 417 -22.01 -20.33 -6.76
CA ASN A 417 -23.08 -19.93 -7.68
C ASN A 417 -23.18 -18.41 -7.90
N VAL A 418 -22.02 -17.74 -7.90
CA VAL A 418 -21.93 -16.27 -8.00
C VAL A 418 -22.18 -15.81 -9.44
N PRO A 419 -23.23 -15.02 -9.71
CA PRO A 419 -23.46 -14.45 -11.03
C PRO A 419 -22.33 -13.47 -11.40
N ARG A 420 -21.88 -13.49 -12.70
CA ARG A 420 -20.79 -12.64 -13.17
C ARG A 420 -21.06 -11.13 -12.98
N ASN A 421 -22.31 -10.72 -13.07
CA ASN A 421 -22.74 -9.33 -12.95
C ASN A 421 -23.18 -8.94 -11.51
N SER A 422 -23.06 -9.84 -10.54
CA SER A 422 -23.40 -9.55 -9.14
C SER A 422 -22.32 -8.72 -8.45
N ASP A 423 -22.68 -7.99 -7.40
CA ASP A 423 -21.75 -7.25 -6.56
C ASP A 423 -20.73 -8.16 -5.88
N ALA A 424 -21.09 -9.40 -5.57
CA ALA A 424 -20.15 -10.40 -5.03
C ALA A 424 -18.98 -10.69 -5.98
N TRP A 425 -19.18 -10.57 -7.30
CA TRP A 425 -18.13 -10.75 -8.30
C TRP A 425 -17.45 -9.44 -8.71
N GLN A 426 -18.20 -8.34 -8.76
CA GLN A 426 -17.76 -7.08 -9.33
C GLN A 426 -17.17 -6.11 -8.32
N LYS A 427 -17.61 -6.12 -7.04
CA LYS A 427 -17.18 -5.15 -6.03
C LYS A 427 -16.09 -5.69 -5.12
N GLU A 428 -15.20 -4.82 -4.70
CA GLU A 428 -14.23 -5.08 -3.64
C GLU A 428 -14.90 -5.05 -2.26
N ILE A 429 -14.89 -6.17 -1.54
CA ILE A 429 -15.46 -6.30 -0.19
C ILE A 429 -14.45 -5.84 0.87
N PHE A 430 -13.16 -6.13 0.63
CA PHE A 430 -12.03 -5.82 1.50
C PHE A 430 -12.13 -6.52 2.86
N GLY A 431 -12.35 -7.82 2.80
CA GLY A 431 -12.53 -8.73 3.95
C GLY A 431 -12.36 -10.18 3.53
N PRO A 432 -12.51 -11.14 4.46
CA PRO A 432 -12.22 -12.55 4.25
C PRO A 432 -13.36 -13.27 3.47
N VAL A 433 -13.68 -12.78 2.28
CA VAL A 433 -14.79 -13.28 1.45
C VAL A 433 -14.28 -13.65 0.06
N LEU A 434 -14.40 -14.93 -0.30
CA LEU A 434 -13.97 -15.54 -1.55
C LEU A 434 -15.18 -15.84 -2.44
N SER A 435 -15.23 -15.27 -3.62
CA SER A 435 -16.24 -15.58 -4.65
C SER A 435 -15.70 -16.63 -5.62
N VAL A 436 -16.46 -17.69 -5.89
CA VAL A 436 -16.01 -18.84 -6.69
C VAL A 436 -16.85 -18.97 -7.97
N ARG A 437 -16.15 -19.15 -9.09
CA ARG A 437 -16.72 -19.56 -10.38
C ARG A 437 -15.84 -20.63 -11.02
N SER A 438 -16.41 -21.49 -11.83
CA SER A 438 -15.68 -22.51 -12.58
C SER A 438 -15.51 -22.13 -14.05
N PHE A 439 -14.60 -22.83 -14.72
CA PHE A 439 -14.37 -22.76 -16.16
C PHE A 439 -14.06 -24.15 -16.74
N SER A 440 -14.31 -24.29 -18.05
CA SER A 440 -14.05 -25.52 -18.81
C SER A 440 -12.87 -25.40 -19.79
N SER A 441 -12.46 -24.18 -20.16
CA SER A 441 -11.41 -23.93 -21.14
C SER A 441 -10.51 -22.74 -20.78
N GLU A 442 -9.26 -22.72 -21.32
CA GLU A 442 -8.33 -21.57 -21.16
C GLU A 442 -8.98 -20.24 -21.58
N ALA A 443 -9.78 -20.23 -22.64
CA ALA A 443 -10.46 -19.04 -23.15
C ALA A 443 -11.50 -18.51 -22.14
N GLU A 444 -12.22 -19.40 -21.50
CA GLU A 444 -13.20 -19.07 -20.47
C GLU A 444 -12.50 -18.57 -19.20
N ALA A 445 -11.42 -19.22 -18.76
CA ALA A 445 -10.60 -18.78 -17.63
C ALA A 445 -10.12 -17.33 -17.80
N ILE A 446 -9.60 -16.98 -18.98
CA ILE A 446 -9.15 -15.64 -19.33
C ILE A 446 -10.33 -14.65 -19.32
N THR A 447 -11.47 -15.05 -19.86
CA THR A 447 -12.69 -14.22 -19.89
C THR A 447 -13.19 -13.93 -18.48
N GLU A 448 -13.23 -14.94 -17.59
CA GLU A 448 -13.61 -14.77 -16.19
C GLU A 448 -12.60 -13.90 -15.42
N ALA A 449 -11.30 -14.10 -15.63
CA ALA A 449 -10.26 -13.30 -14.97
C ALA A 449 -10.41 -11.81 -15.33
N ASN A 450 -10.71 -11.50 -16.60
CA ASN A 450 -10.85 -10.14 -17.12
C ASN A 450 -12.26 -9.53 -16.96
N SER A 451 -13.19 -10.20 -16.26
CA SER A 451 -14.61 -9.82 -16.23
C SER A 451 -14.98 -8.73 -15.22
N THR A 452 -14.02 -7.98 -14.71
CA THR A 452 -14.27 -6.83 -13.81
C THR A 452 -13.61 -5.55 -14.32
N ALA A 453 -14.03 -4.41 -13.80
CA ALA A 453 -13.40 -3.12 -14.11
C ALA A 453 -12.02 -2.95 -13.44
N PHE A 454 -11.68 -3.81 -12.49
CA PHE A 454 -10.39 -3.83 -11.81
C PHE A 454 -9.31 -4.55 -12.62
N GLY A 455 -8.06 -4.31 -12.26
CA GLY A 455 -6.90 -4.96 -12.86
C GLY A 455 -5.63 -4.71 -12.05
N LEU A 456 -5.63 -5.08 -10.75
CA LEU A 456 -4.46 -4.84 -9.88
C LEU A 456 -3.51 -6.04 -9.91
N ALA A 457 -3.98 -7.22 -9.50
CA ALA A 457 -3.18 -8.43 -9.49
C ALA A 457 -3.97 -9.66 -9.95
N SER A 458 -3.28 -10.72 -10.31
CA SER A 458 -3.84 -12.04 -10.59
C SER A 458 -2.79 -13.13 -10.41
N THR A 459 -3.24 -14.38 -10.19
CA THR A 459 -2.36 -15.56 -10.17
C THR A 459 -2.94 -16.64 -11.08
N VAL A 460 -2.07 -17.34 -11.79
CA VAL A 460 -2.40 -18.52 -12.60
C VAL A 460 -1.60 -19.71 -12.08
N MET A 461 -2.29 -20.76 -11.68
CA MET A 461 -1.70 -22.01 -11.19
C MET A 461 -1.92 -23.15 -12.18
N SER A 462 -0.84 -23.75 -12.63
CA SER A 462 -0.81 -24.95 -13.49
C SER A 462 0.53 -25.65 -13.37
N SER A 463 0.55 -26.97 -13.46
CA SER A 463 1.81 -27.73 -13.55
C SER A 463 2.48 -27.59 -14.93
N ASP A 464 1.74 -27.17 -15.97
CA ASP A 464 2.27 -26.83 -17.29
C ASP A 464 2.68 -25.37 -17.36
N PRO A 465 3.98 -25.05 -17.35
CA PRO A 465 4.47 -23.67 -17.39
C PRO A 465 4.08 -22.93 -18.68
N ALA A 466 3.95 -23.62 -19.80
CA ALA A 466 3.56 -23.01 -21.06
C ALA A 466 2.08 -22.57 -21.02
N LYS A 467 1.20 -23.38 -20.42
CA LYS A 467 -0.20 -23.04 -20.15
C LYS A 467 -0.30 -21.84 -19.21
N ALA A 468 0.40 -21.91 -18.06
CA ALA A 468 0.40 -20.83 -17.09
C ALA A 468 0.83 -19.49 -17.73
N MET A 469 1.89 -19.47 -18.53
CA MET A 469 2.37 -18.29 -19.22
C MET A 469 1.41 -17.79 -20.32
N ARG A 470 0.82 -18.67 -21.13
CA ARG A 470 -0.17 -18.26 -22.16
C ARG A 470 -1.36 -17.55 -21.52
N VAL A 471 -1.87 -18.05 -20.41
CA VAL A 471 -3.01 -17.49 -19.69
C VAL A 471 -2.61 -16.19 -19.00
N ALA A 472 -1.49 -16.18 -18.26
CA ALA A 472 -0.99 -15.00 -17.54
C ALA A 472 -0.80 -13.79 -18.47
N ASN A 473 -0.21 -14.00 -19.67
CA ASN A 473 0.02 -12.95 -20.66
C ASN A 473 -1.29 -12.33 -21.24
N ARG A 474 -2.44 -12.97 -21.03
CA ARG A 474 -3.74 -12.50 -21.51
C ARG A 474 -4.62 -11.92 -20.39
N ILE A 475 -4.20 -11.99 -19.14
CA ILE A 475 -4.90 -11.37 -18.03
C ILE A 475 -4.52 -9.90 -17.94
N ARG A 476 -5.53 -9.04 -17.89
CA ARG A 476 -5.38 -7.59 -17.83
C ARG A 476 -5.25 -7.14 -16.37
N ALA A 477 -4.04 -7.25 -15.82
CA ALA A 477 -3.69 -6.79 -14.47
C ALA A 477 -2.28 -6.22 -14.43
N GLY A 478 -2.01 -5.33 -13.47
CA GLY A 478 -0.71 -4.71 -13.28
C GLY A 478 0.39 -5.68 -12.82
N ALA A 479 -0.01 -6.76 -12.12
CA ALA A 479 0.88 -7.86 -11.75
C ALA A 479 0.18 -9.20 -11.96
N VAL A 480 0.84 -10.13 -12.66
CA VAL A 480 0.32 -11.50 -12.84
C VAL A 480 1.40 -12.49 -12.48
N PHE A 481 1.08 -13.39 -11.56
CA PHE A 481 1.96 -14.47 -11.12
C PHE A 481 1.58 -15.78 -11.84
N ALA A 482 2.53 -16.43 -12.47
CA ALA A 482 2.37 -17.77 -13.04
C ALA A 482 3.19 -18.75 -12.20
N THR A 483 2.55 -19.74 -11.59
CA THR A 483 3.19 -20.63 -10.61
C THR A 483 2.60 -22.03 -10.65
N SER A 484 3.41 -23.03 -10.29
CA SER A 484 2.94 -24.41 -10.01
C SER A 484 2.88 -24.72 -8.52
N THR A 485 3.47 -23.86 -7.67
CA THR A 485 3.62 -24.11 -6.24
C THR A 485 2.81 -23.16 -5.36
N GLY A 486 2.39 -22.01 -5.89
CA GLY A 486 1.80 -20.93 -5.08
C GLY A 486 2.81 -20.16 -4.25
N GLU A 487 4.11 -20.47 -4.34
CA GLU A 487 5.17 -19.69 -3.71
C GLU A 487 5.31 -18.31 -4.37
N GLY A 488 5.75 -17.32 -3.61
CA GLY A 488 5.89 -15.94 -4.09
C GLY A 488 4.56 -15.19 -4.26
N LEU A 489 3.43 -15.83 -4.02
CA LEU A 489 2.11 -15.22 -4.09
C LEU A 489 2.02 -14.02 -3.15
N LEU A 490 1.54 -12.87 -3.64
CA LEU A 490 1.54 -11.57 -2.95
C LEU A 490 2.94 -11.00 -2.64
N ALA A 491 4.03 -11.64 -3.07
CA ALA A 491 5.35 -11.08 -2.91
C ALA A 491 5.53 -9.84 -3.79
N GLU A 492 6.10 -8.78 -3.20
CA GLU A 492 6.48 -7.56 -3.90
C GLU A 492 8.00 -7.46 -3.93
N HIS A 493 8.55 -7.20 -5.10
CA HIS A 493 9.97 -6.93 -5.24
C HIS A 493 10.17 -5.42 -5.46
N PRO A 494 10.94 -4.72 -4.62
CA PRO A 494 11.04 -3.26 -4.67
C PRO A 494 11.55 -2.71 -6.02
N ALA A 495 12.30 -3.50 -6.78
CA ALA A 495 12.80 -3.11 -8.10
C ALA A 495 11.78 -3.27 -9.25
N VAL A 496 10.62 -3.88 -8.99
CA VAL A 496 9.60 -4.12 -10.02
C VAL A 496 8.52 -3.07 -9.93
N SER A 497 8.47 -2.16 -10.91
CA SER A 497 7.38 -1.18 -11.00
C SER A 497 6.04 -1.88 -11.18
N ARG A 498 5.05 -1.48 -10.40
CA ARG A 498 3.70 -2.05 -10.43
C ARG A 498 2.65 -0.96 -10.28
N GLY A 499 1.42 -1.27 -10.62
CA GLY A 499 0.28 -0.37 -10.50
C GLY A 499 -0.94 -0.95 -11.17
N GLY A 500 -2.12 -0.45 -10.82
CA GLY A 500 -3.38 -0.97 -11.31
C GLY A 500 -3.72 -0.57 -12.74
N PHE A 501 -4.53 -1.40 -13.39
CA PHE A 501 -5.21 -1.11 -14.64
C PHE A 501 -6.68 -0.76 -14.36
N GLY A 502 -7.29 0.05 -15.22
CA GLY A 502 -8.71 0.42 -15.07
C GLY A 502 -9.02 1.10 -13.74
N CYS A 503 -10.02 0.59 -13.01
CA CYS A 503 -10.43 1.15 -11.72
C CYS A 503 -9.46 0.85 -10.58
N SER A 504 -8.36 0.12 -10.82
CA SER A 504 -7.34 -0.19 -9.81
C SER A 504 -6.23 0.85 -9.73
N GLY A 505 -6.15 1.81 -10.63
CA GLY A 505 -5.21 2.92 -10.44
C GLY A 505 -4.69 3.58 -11.70
N VAL A 506 -3.84 4.61 -11.47
CA VAL A 506 -3.13 5.41 -12.49
C VAL A 506 -1.73 5.67 -11.96
N GLY A 507 -0.72 5.66 -12.83
CA GLY A 507 0.68 5.76 -12.44
C GLY A 507 1.27 4.43 -12.00
N ARG A 508 2.46 4.49 -11.43
CA ARG A 508 3.20 3.30 -10.93
C ARG A 508 3.81 3.58 -9.56
N GLU A 509 3.91 2.53 -8.77
CA GLU A 509 4.73 2.49 -7.56
C GLU A 509 5.83 1.44 -7.72
N LEU A 510 6.85 1.49 -6.88
CA LEU A 510 8.03 0.64 -6.89
C LEU A 510 8.87 0.74 -8.18
N GLY A 511 10.06 0.17 -8.15
CA GLY A 511 10.99 0.25 -9.26
C GLY A 511 11.36 1.67 -9.68
N ILE A 512 12.16 1.78 -10.73
CA ILE A 512 12.55 3.08 -11.28
C ILE A 512 11.33 3.87 -11.81
N GLY A 513 10.31 3.18 -12.35
CA GLY A 513 9.08 3.82 -12.80
C GLY A 513 8.37 4.58 -11.69
N GLY A 514 8.30 4.00 -10.46
CA GLY A 514 7.71 4.68 -9.32
C GLY A 514 8.51 5.91 -8.84
N LEU A 515 9.85 5.90 -8.97
CA LEU A 515 10.66 7.09 -8.70
C LEU A 515 10.40 8.20 -9.72
N HIS A 516 10.27 7.83 -10.99
CA HIS A 516 10.03 8.77 -12.07
C HIS A 516 8.68 9.50 -11.96
N GLU A 517 7.67 8.90 -11.31
CA GLU A 517 6.39 9.58 -11.00
C GLU A 517 6.57 10.86 -10.15
N TYR A 518 7.65 10.94 -9.37
CA TYR A 518 7.98 12.10 -8.53
C TYR A 518 8.95 13.10 -9.19
N THR A 519 9.15 12.98 -10.49
CA THR A 519 10.07 13.84 -11.27
C THR A 519 9.44 14.30 -12.56
N GLU A 520 9.88 15.48 -13.05
CA GLU A 520 9.55 15.97 -14.38
C GLU A 520 10.76 15.87 -15.31
N LEU A 521 10.54 15.36 -16.51
CA LEU A 521 11.58 15.28 -17.54
C LEU A 521 11.68 16.62 -18.26
N LYS A 522 12.85 17.23 -18.19
CA LYS A 522 13.15 18.51 -18.86
C LYS A 522 14.27 18.33 -19.88
N SER A 523 14.12 18.91 -21.08
CA SER A 523 15.21 19.10 -22.03
C SER A 523 15.84 20.48 -21.84
N VAL A 524 17.18 20.51 -21.81
CA VAL A 524 17.95 21.77 -21.82
C VAL A 524 18.80 21.80 -23.08
N ASN A 525 18.65 22.86 -23.83
CA ASN A 525 19.32 23.05 -25.10
C ASN A 525 20.41 24.10 -24.94
N TYR A 526 21.64 23.78 -25.30
CA TYR A 526 22.79 24.67 -25.25
C TYR A 526 23.21 25.00 -26.69
N SER A 527 23.44 26.29 -26.93
CA SER A 527 23.94 26.80 -28.23
C SER A 527 25.02 27.82 -28.01
N GLY A 528 26.12 27.72 -28.74
CA GLY A 528 27.23 28.66 -28.67
C GLY A 528 28.24 28.44 -27.53
N PHE A 529 28.03 27.42 -26.70
CA PHE A 529 28.97 26.94 -25.66
C PHE A 529 28.72 25.44 -25.37
N SER A 530 29.73 24.75 -24.93
CA SER A 530 29.60 23.33 -24.56
C SER A 530 29.06 23.15 -23.13
N ILE A 531 28.46 22.00 -22.87
CA ILE A 531 28.01 21.60 -21.53
C ILE A 531 29.18 21.59 -20.53
N ALA A 532 30.38 21.17 -20.99
CA ALA A 532 31.58 21.16 -20.16
C ALA A 532 31.95 22.57 -19.68
N GLU A 533 31.97 23.56 -20.58
CA GLU A 533 32.24 24.95 -20.23
C GLU A 533 31.18 25.55 -19.31
N ALA A 534 29.90 25.13 -19.47
CA ALA A 534 28.83 25.58 -18.59
C ALA A 534 28.98 24.99 -17.16
N LYS A 535 29.39 23.74 -17.03
CA LYS A 535 29.61 23.10 -15.73
C LYS A 535 30.84 23.59 -14.97
N GLU A 536 31.89 24.01 -15.68
CA GLU A 536 33.08 24.59 -15.03
C GLU A 536 32.83 25.99 -14.42
N LYS A 537 31.79 26.70 -14.89
CA LYS A 537 31.47 28.06 -14.45
C LYS A 537 30.27 28.18 -13.52
N ALA A 538 29.51 27.05 -13.29
CA ALA A 538 28.38 26.99 -12.39
C ALA A 538 28.78 26.50 -11.00
#